data_f89be7d7b2e6bffb6ff3ac13f5eda892
#
_entry.id   f89be7d7b2e6bffb6ff3ac13f5eda892
#
_cell.length_a   1.000
_cell.length_b   1.000
_cell.length_c   1.000
_cell.angle_alpha   90.00
_cell.angle_beta   90.00
_cell.angle_gamma   90.00
#
_symmetry.space_group_name_H-M   'P 1'
#
loop_
_entity.id
_entity.type
_entity.pdbx_description
1 polymer ?
#
loop_
_entity_poly.entity_id
_entity_poly.type
_entity_poly.pdbx_seq_one_letter_code
_entity_poly.pdbx_strand_id
1 'polypeptide(L)'
;MSTAPQVCIGIPVYNGAKYIAASIEASLAQTYSDIEVVVADNASTDETAAICAEFAARDPRFRYVRFSEHLGVAESFTRTFGLCHSKYFMWAASDDLTDPTFVEKAIEVLERRPDAVVCYSETAIVDDAGEVLRKDEFMLDLDHPSPSTRFHRMVMAPPKVHGAHELYGLIRTDVMRQTGVMSNHVMGCRVLLAELALRGRLARIDEILFLNRDHGGRSQRAGRPHAKPGQVLTAFLPIGAWPPSEFWNPRKRGRIVFPEFDITGQWLLAVLRSPVSLPAKLRCFGTLAWTLVWRAPKFGRDVAIGTEQAVRLAAKGQAPWRGGLHEYLGDYAQTSANRRSA
;
A
#
# COMPACT_ATOMS: atom_id res chain seq x y z
N MET A 1 31.89 13.70 -4.43
CA MET A 1 30.42 13.69 -4.59
C MET A 1 29.96 12.41 -3.92
N SER A 2 29.22 12.47 -2.81
CA SER A 2 28.66 11.26 -2.19
C SER A 2 27.61 10.68 -3.16
N THR A 3 27.85 9.48 -3.67
CA THR A 3 26.84 8.76 -4.45
C THR A 3 25.72 8.39 -3.49
N ALA A 4 24.46 8.57 -3.89
CA ALA A 4 23.32 8.12 -3.10
C ALA A 4 23.46 6.61 -2.80
N PRO A 5 23.04 6.14 -1.61
CA PRO A 5 23.08 4.72 -1.28
C PRO A 5 22.32 3.89 -2.31
N GLN A 6 22.72 2.63 -2.50
CA GLN A 6 22.08 1.77 -3.51
C GLN A 6 20.64 1.42 -3.13
N VAL A 7 20.34 1.30 -1.85
CA VAL A 7 19.00 0.95 -1.32
C VAL A 7 18.51 1.99 -0.34
N CYS A 8 17.25 2.41 -0.48
CA CYS A 8 16.54 3.17 0.53
C CYS A 8 15.45 2.29 1.17
N ILE A 9 15.50 2.15 2.49
CA ILE A 9 14.46 1.51 3.30
C ILE A 9 13.62 2.61 3.93
N GLY A 10 12.38 2.78 3.47
CA GLY A 10 11.47 3.82 3.93
C GLY A 10 10.45 3.29 4.93
N ILE A 11 10.36 3.88 6.10
CA ILE A 11 9.43 3.49 7.17
C ILE A 11 8.38 4.60 7.35
N PRO A 12 7.18 4.47 6.78
CA PRO A 12 6.07 5.37 7.09
C PRO A 12 5.54 5.07 8.49
N VAL A 13 5.37 6.08 9.33
CA VAL A 13 4.88 5.89 10.70
C VAL A 13 3.88 6.97 11.12
N TYR A 14 2.91 6.57 11.93
CA TYR A 14 2.02 7.44 12.71
C TYR A 14 1.67 6.75 14.01
N ASN A 15 2.11 7.33 15.15
CA ASN A 15 1.93 6.79 16.50
C ASN A 15 2.43 5.33 16.60
N GLY A 16 3.71 5.14 16.27
CA GLY A 16 4.36 3.82 16.21
C GLY A 16 5.24 3.48 17.41
N ALA A 17 5.21 4.25 18.50
CA ALA A 17 6.15 4.15 19.61
C ALA A 17 6.36 2.72 20.14
N LYS A 18 5.31 1.89 20.09
CA LYS A 18 5.37 0.51 20.61
C LYS A 18 6.34 -0.40 19.85
N TYR A 19 6.46 -0.24 18.51
CA TYR A 19 7.18 -1.21 17.67
C TYR A 19 8.27 -0.58 16.81
N ILE A 20 8.27 0.76 16.63
CA ILE A 20 9.14 1.44 15.68
C ILE A 20 10.63 1.17 15.95
N ALA A 21 11.05 1.04 17.20
CA ALA A 21 12.43 0.74 17.55
C ALA A 21 12.89 -0.59 16.94
N ALA A 22 12.10 -1.66 17.10
CA ALA A 22 12.40 -2.97 16.55
C ALA A 22 12.43 -2.97 15.00
N SER A 23 11.53 -2.22 14.35
CA SER A 23 11.52 -2.09 12.90
C SER A 23 12.75 -1.33 12.38
N ILE A 24 13.18 -0.27 13.06
CA ILE A 24 14.43 0.47 12.73
C ILE A 24 15.64 -0.44 12.91
N GLU A 25 15.74 -1.15 14.04
CA GLU A 25 16.84 -2.07 14.31
C GLU A 25 16.94 -3.16 13.25
N ALA A 26 15.83 -3.82 12.89
CA ALA A 26 15.79 -4.82 11.83
C ALA A 26 16.22 -4.25 10.47
N SER A 27 15.84 -3.00 10.18
CA SER A 27 16.21 -2.29 8.94
C SER A 27 17.71 -1.95 8.91
N LEU A 28 18.30 -1.52 10.02
CA LEU A 28 19.72 -1.18 10.13
C LEU A 28 20.64 -2.42 10.22
N ALA A 29 20.07 -3.56 10.64
CA ALA A 29 20.78 -4.85 10.77
C ALA A 29 20.95 -5.58 9.44
N GLN A 30 20.50 -5.03 8.30
CA GLN A 30 20.67 -5.68 7.01
C GLN A 30 22.15 -5.93 6.71
N THR A 31 22.48 -7.15 6.22
CA THR A 31 23.85 -7.55 5.85
C THR A 31 24.40 -6.75 4.67
N TYR A 32 23.52 -6.28 3.80
CA TYR A 32 23.87 -5.35 2.73
C TYR A 32 24.10 -3.94 3.30
N SER A 33 25.32 -3.42 3.21
CA SER A 33 25.75 -2.21 3.94
C SER A 33 25.45 -0.88 3.23
N ASP A 34 25.28 -0.88 1.89
CA ASP A 34 25.03 0.34 1.10
C ASP A 34 23.53 0.71 1.11
N ILE A 35 23.05 1.01 2.31
CA ILE A 35 21.66 1.34 2.62
C ILE A 35 21.53 2.70 3.30
N GLU A 36 20.38 3.35 3.10
CA GLU A 36 19.84 4.36 4.01
C GLU A 36 18.50 3.89 4.58
N VAL A 37 18.23 4.23 5.83
CA VAL A 37 16.95 3.98 6.49
C VAL A 37 16.30 5.33 6.78
N VAL A 38 15.10 5.56 6.23
CA VAL A 38 14.39 6.83 6.34
C VAL A 38 13.05 6.62 7.04
N VAL A 39 12.90 7.15 8.24
CA VAL A 39 11.60 7.19 8.91
C VAL A 39 10.87 8.47 8.51
N ALA A 40 9.67 8.31 7.95
CA ALA A 40 8.78 9.39 7.54
C ALA A 40 7.60 9.45 8.52
N ASP A 41 7.70 10.33 9.52
CA ASP A 41 6.71 10.49 10.58
C ASP A 41 5.57 11.41 10.14
N ASN A 42 4.37 10.85 10.04
CA ASN A 42 3.15 11.51 9.60
C ASN A 42 2.47 12.32 10.72
N ALA A 43 3.23 13.12 11.47
CA ALA A 43 2.83 13.95 12.61
C ALA A 43 2.39 13.14 13.85
N SER A 44 3.20 12.18 14.28
CA SER A 44 2.94 11.40 15.52
C SER A 44 2.84 12.28 16.76
N THR A 45 2.03 11.85 17.72
CA THR A 45 1.76 12.54 18.98
C THR A 45 2.20 11.73 20.21
N ASP A 46 2.75 10.54 19.97
CA ASP A 46 3.33 9.66 20.99
C ASP A 46 4.87 9.78 21.03
N GLU A 47 5.56 8.85 21.69
CA GLU A 47 7.01 8.83 21.86
C GLU A 47 7.80 8.50 20.58
N THR A 48 7.13 8.32 19.41
CA THR A 48 7.79 7.99 18.15
C THR A 48 8.94 8.92 17.81
N ALA A 49 8.75 10.24 17.99
CA ALA A 49 9.78 11.24 17.68
C ALA A 49 11.02 11.12 18.58
N ALA A 50 10.83 10.85 19.87
CA ALA A 50 11.93 10.68 20.81
C ALA A 50 12.77 9.43 20.46
N ILE A 51 12.11 8.31 20.19
CA ILE A 51 12.76 7.07 19.77
C ILE A 51 13.57 7.29 18.48
N CYS A 52 12.99 7.93 17.47
CA CYS A 52 13.69 8.18 16.21
C CYS A 52 14.90 9.11 16.37
N ALA A 53 14.84 10.09 17.29
CA ALA A 53 15.97 10.97 17.57
C ALA A 53 17.17 10.23 18.16
N GLU A 54 16.95 9.21 18.97
CA GLU A 54 18.02 8.36 19.52
C GLU A 54 18.73 7.57 18.40
N PHE A 55 18.00 7.02 17.42
CA PHE A 55 18.61 6.33 16.30
C PHE A 55 19.39 7.28 15.38
N ALA A 56 18.87 8.48 15.13
CA ALA A 56 19.55 9.49 14.33
C ALA A 56 20.88 9.94 14.94
N ALA A 57 21.03 9.89 16.27
CA ALA A 57 22.26 10.21 16.97
C ALA A 57 23.31 9.07 16.92
N ARG A 58 22.88 7.82 16.64
CA ARG A 58 23.74 6.60 16.75
C ARG A 58 24.20 6.06 15.40
N ASP A 59 23.40 6.16 14.34
CA ASP A 59 23.73 5.55 13.04
C ASP A 59 23.59 6.56 11.89
N PRO A 60 24.70 6.88 11.18
CA PRO A 60 24.68 7.85 10.08
C PRO A 60 23.88 7.39 8.86
N ARG A 61 23.53 6.12 8.75
CA ARG A 61 22.65 5.58 7.70
C ARG A 61 21.17 5.87 7.97
N PHE A 62 20.83 6.33 9.19
CA PHE A 62 19.48 6.59 9.61
C PHE A 62 19.11 8.07 9.47
N ARG A 63 17.94 8.34 8.90
CA ARG A 63 17.39 9.68 8.73
C ARG A 63 15.93 9.73 9.20
N TYR A 64 15.63 10.71 10.06
CA TYR A 64 14.30 10.98 10.55
C TYR A 64 13.73 12.25 9.93
N VAL A 65 12.52 12.16 9.35
CA VAL A 65 11.79 13.30 8.78
C VAL A 65 10.37 13.32 9.35
N ARG A 66 10.04 14.39 10.06
CA ARG A 66 8.70 14.60 10.61
C ARG A 66 7.92 15.60 9.76
N PHE A 67 6.72 15.23 9.35
CA PHE A 67 5.79 16.13 8.68
C PHE A 67 4.96 16.93 9.68
N SER A 68 4.46 18.10 9.26
CA SER A 68 3.69 19.00 10.12
C SER A 68 2.24 18.57 10.32
N GLU A 69 1.71 17.70 9.45
CA GLU A 69 0.31 17.29 9.47
C GLU A 69 0.11 15.82 9.09
N HIS A 70 -0.91 15.20 9.69
CA HIS A 70 -1.34 13.84 9.39
C HIS A 70 -2.25 13.81 8.17
N LEU A 71 -1.79 13.22 7.06
CA LEU A 71 -2.52 13.14 5.79
C LEU A 71 -3.05 11.73 5.44
N GLY A 72 -3.03 10.82 6.41
CA GLY A 72 -3.50 9.44 6.24
C GLY A 72 -2.43 8.51 5.70
N VAL A 73 -2.82 7.23 5.58
CA VAL A 73 -1.88 6.14 5.25
C VAL A 73 -1.32 6.28 3.85
N ALA A 74 -2.17 6.54 2.86
CA ALA A 74 -1.72 6.59 1.46
C ALA A 74 -0.68 7.68 1.22
N GLU A 75 -0.91 8.88 1.77
CA GLU A 75 0.03 9.99 1.65
C GLU A 75 1.31 9.73 2.44
N SER A 76 1.23 9.08 3.60
CA SER A 76 2.41 8.68 4.38
C SER A 76 3.34 7.80 3.57
N PHE A 77 2.83 6.75 2.92
CA PHE A 77 3.60 5.87 2.04
C PHE A 77 4.20 6.63 0.84
N THR A 78 3.41 7.50 0.20
CA THR A 78 3.85 8.29 -0.96
C THR A 78 4.97 9.26 -0.59
N ARG A 79 4.82 10.00 0.53
CA ARG A 79 5.84 10.92 1.04
C ARG A 79 7.12 10.20 1.41
N THR A 80 7.01 9.01 2.03
CA THR A 80 8.17 8.19 2.36
C THR A 80 8.98 7.85 1.12
N PHE A 81 8.31 7.39 0.05
CA PHE A 81 8.97 7.13 -1.23
C PHE A 81 9.61 8.40 -1.82
N GLY A 82 8.95 9.55 -1.72
CA GLY A 82 9.46 10.84 -2.20
C GLY A 82 10.76 11.31 -1.53
N LEU A 83 11.07 10.80 -0.35
CA LEU A 83 12.32 11.10 0.37
C LEU A 83 13.53 10.27 -0.13
N CYS A 84 13.31 9.26 -0.96
CA CYS A 84 14.30 8.26 -1.35
C CYS A 84 14.73 8.43 -2.81
N HIS A 85 16.06 8.37 -3.06
CA HIS A 85 16.65 8.60 -4.38
C HIS A 85 17.55 7.44 -4.86
N SER A 86 17.56 6.34 -4.13
CA SER A 86 18.38 5.16 -4.37
C SER A 86 17.93 4.37 -5.61
N LYS A 87 18.79 3.47 -6.11
CA LYS A 87 18.48 2.56 -7.24
C LYS A 87 17.33 1.61 -6.90
N TYR A 88 17.31 1.13 -5.66
CA TYR A 88 16.27 0.26 -5.12
C TYR A 88 15.59 0.91 -3.94
N PHE A 89 14.33 0.62 -3.78
CA PHE A 89 13.50 1.08 -2.68
C PHE A 89 12.70 -0.06 -2.07
N MET A 90 12.55 -0.08 -0.76
CA MET A 90 11.55 -0.91 -0.08
C MET A 90 10.84 -0.11 1.00
N TRP A 91 9.55 -0.38 1.21
CA TRP A 91 8.93 0.02 2.46
C TRP A 91 9.20 -1.03 3.54
N ALA A 92 9.48 -0.59 4.74
CA ALA A 92 9.34 -1.40 5.94
C ALA A 92 8.16 -0.87 6.74
N ALA A 93 7.28 -1.75 7.21
CA ALA A 93 6.20 -1.33 8.11
C ALA A 93 6.78 -0.99 9.49
N SER A 94 6.21 -0.01 10.17
CA SER A 94 6.68 0.43 11.49
C SER A 94 6.44 -0.57 12.61
N ASP A 95 5.75 -1.66 12.34
CA ASP A 95 5.32 -2.72 13.27
C ASP A 95 5.79 -4.13 12.88
N ASP A 96 6.39 -4.29 11.69
CA ASP A 96 6.88 -5.56 11.18
C ASP A 96 8.41 -5.68 11.29
N LEU A 97 8.94 -6.87 10.98
CA LEU A 97 10.36 -7.16 11.00
C LEU A 97 10.82 -7.76 9.66
N THR A 98 12.06 -7.47 9.29
CA THR A 98 12.69 -8.03 8.09
C THR A 98 13.96 -8.75 8.50
N ASP A 99 14.15 -9.98 7.98
CA ASP A 99 15.37 -10.74 8.22
C ASP A 99 16.61 -9.97 7.73
N PRO A 100 17.73 -10.00 8.45
CA PRO A 100 18.94 -9.27 8.07
C PRO A 100 19.50 -9.61 6.68
N THR A 101 19.22 -10.77 6.13
CA THR A 101 19.73 -11.20 4.82
C THR A 101 18.82 -10.83 3.64
N PHE A 102 17.64 -10.26 3.91
CA PHE A 102 16.64 -10.03 2.87
C PHE A 102 17.12 -9.10 1.75
N VAL A 103 17.67 -7.94 2.09
CA VAL A 103 18.10 -6.94 1.09
C VAL A 103 19.19 -7.50 0.20
N GLU A 104 20.18 -8.18 0.75
CA GLU A 104 21.28 -8.79 -0.02
C GLU A 104 20.74 -9.82 -1.03
N LYS A 105 19.93 -10.76 -0.58
CA LYS A 105 19.32 -11.79 -1.43
C LYS A 105 18.39 -11.18 -2.50
N ALA A 106 17.63 -10.16 -2.12
CA ALA A 106 16.72 -9.49 -3.06
C ALA A 106 17.48 -8.73 -4.16
N ILE A 107 18.59 -8.08 -3.84
CA ILE A 107 19.50 -7.45 -4.81
C ILE A 107 20.04 -8.50 -5.78
N GLU A 108 20.57 -9.63 -5.26
CA GLU A 108 21.09 -10.70 -6.12
C GLU A 108 20.03 -11.18 -7.14
N VAL A 109 18.79 -11.38 -6.69
CA VAL A 109 17.69 -11.79 -7.58
C VAL A 109 17.42 -10.71 -8.63
N LEU A 110 17.29 -9.44 -8.23
CA LEU A 110 16.99 -8.36 -9.15
C LEU A 110 18.14 -8.12 -10.14
N GLU A 111 19.40 -8.21 -9.73
CA GLU A 111 20.54 -8.03 -10.65
C GLU A 111 20.62 -9.16 -11.68
N ARG A 112 20.31 -10.39 -11.30
CA ARG A 112 20.27 -11.54 -12.23
C ARG A 112 19.04 -11.55 -13.14
N ARG A 113 17.97 -10.83 -12.75
CA ARG A 113 16.66 -10.86 -13.43
C ARG A 113 16.20 -9.45 -13.80
N PRO A 114 16.65 -8.91 -14.95
CA PRO A 114 16.23 -7.58 -15.44
C PRO A 114 14.72 -7.47 -15.72
N ASP A 115 14.03 -8.60 -15.92
CA ASP A 115 12.59 -8.70 -16.14
C ASP A 115 11.77 -8.63 -14.84
N ALA A 116 12.42 -8.78 -13.68
CA ALA A 116 11.80 -8.62 -12.37
C ALA A 116 11.90 -7.17 -11.88
N VAL A 117 10.78 -6.62 -11.42
CA VAL A 117 10.67 -5.24 -10.92
C VAL A 117 10.51 -5.17 -9.40
N VAL A 118 10.09 -6.27 -8.80
CA VAL A 118 9.99 -6.46 -7.34
C VAL A 118 10.61 -7.80 -7.01
N CYS A 119 11.33 -7.84 -5.87
CA CYS A 119 11.72 -9.10 -5.22
C CYS A 119 11.17 -9.09 -3.79
N TYR A 120 10.41 -10.12 -3.43
CA TYR A 120 9.82 -10.29 -2.11
C TYR A 120 10.10 -11.70 -1.58
N SER A 121 9.79 -11.97 -0.32
CA SER A 121 10.03 -13.26 0.32
C SER A 121 8.73 -13.90 0.81
N GLU A 122 8.83 -15.16 1.25
CA GLU A 122 7.79 -15.76 2.07
C GLU A 122 7.62 -14.99 3.38
N THR A 123 6.43 -15.09 3.97
CA THR A 123 6.03 -14.33 5.15
C THR A 123 5.64 -15.26 6.29
N ALA A 124 6.10 -14.99 7.50
CA ALA A 124 5.52 -15.54 8.70
C ALA A 124 4.69 -14.48 9.43
N ILE A 125 3.62 -14.93 10.08
CA ILE A 125 2.85 -14.12 11.01
C ILE A 125 3.44 -14.33 12.40
N VAL A 126 3.80 -13.23 13.06
CA VAL A 126 4.38 -13.25 14.42
C VAL A 126 3.44 -12.55 15.41
N ASP A 127 3.58 -12.86 16.69
CA ASP A 127 2.84 -12.19 17.76
C ASP A 127 3.46 -10.83 18.16
N ASP A 128 2.94 -10.23 19.21
CA ASP A 128 3.44 -8.98 19.79
C ASP A 128 4.92 -9.05 20.21
N ALA A 129 5.40 -10.21 20.65
CA ALA A 129 6.78 -10.44 21.06
C ALA A 129 7.73 -10.73 19.88
N GLY A 130 7.18 -11.02 18.70
CA GLY A 130 7.95 -11.43 17.51
C GLY A 130 8.08 -12.94 17.36
N GLU A 131 7.41 -13.74 18.19
CA GLU A 131 7.38 -15.19 18.08
C GLU A 131 6.50 -15.64 16.91
N VAL A 132 6.99 -16.61 16.15
CA VAL A 132 6.29 -17.11 14.95
C VAL A 132 5.03 -17.88 15.34
N LEU A 133 3.88 -17.36 14.93
CA LEU A 133 2.58 -18.02 15.10
C LEU A 133 2.28 -19.02 13.97
N ARG A 134 2.58 -18.63 12.73
CA ARG A 134 2.32 -19.45 11.53
C ARG A 134 2.99 -18.86 10.30
N LYS A 135 3.23 -19.70 9.30
CA LYS A 135 3.56 -19.23 7.95
C LYS A 135 2.30 -18.66 7.27
N ASP A 136 2.44 -17.62 6.46
CA ASP A 136 1.38 -17.22 5.53
C ASP A 136 1.42 -18.14 4.31
N GLU A 137 0.40 -18.97 4.18
CA GLU A 137 0.32 -19.99 3.12
C GLU A 137 -0.24 -19.43 1.81
N PHE A 138 -0.86 -18.24 1.84
CA PHE A 138 -1.43 -17.66 0.63
C PHE A 138 -0.33 -17.04 -0.23
N MET A 139 -0.08 -17.68 -1.36
CA MET A 139 0.93 -17.25 -2.32
C MET A 139 0.27 -16.84 -3.63
N LEU A 140 0.58 -15.65 -4.11
CA LEU A 140 0.15 -15.17 -5.41
C LEU A 140 1.33 -15.25 -6.38
N ASP A 141 1.26 -16.15 -7.38
CA ASP A 141 2.30 -16.26 -8.41
C ASP A 141 2.21 -15.07 -9.38
N LEU A 142 3.04 -14.06 -9.15
CA LEU A 142 3.22 -12.89 -10.00
C LEU A 142 4.53 -12.95 -10.80
N ASP A 143 5.23 -14.09 -10.79
CA ASP A 143 6.42 -14.34 -11.59
C ASP A 143 6.10 -15.02 -12.93
N HIS A 144 5.03 -14.60 -13.56
CA HIS A 144 4.60 -15.13 -14.87
C HIS A 144 5.07 -14.21 -16.01
N PRO A 145 5.47 -14.74 -17.20
CA PRO A 145 5.95 -13.92 -18.31
C PRO A 145 4.89 -12.94 -18.86
N SER A 146 3.62 -13.35 -18.90
CA SER A 146 2.54 -12.53 -19.43
C SER A 146 2.08 -11.43 -18.45
N PRO A 147 2.16 -10.14 -18.80
CA PRO A 147 1.69 -9.06 -17.94
C PRO A 147 0.17 -9.09 -17.68
N SER A 148 -0.63 -9.52 -18.67
CA SER A 148 -2.07 -9.66 -18.48
C SER A 148 -2.44 -10.79 -17.52
N THR A 149 -1.64 -11.86 -17.46
CA THR A 149 -1.84 -12.94 -16.48
C THR A 149 -1.50 -12.48 -15.08
N ARG A 150 -0.38 -11.76 -14.88
CA ARG A 150 -0.01 -11.18 -13.60
C ARG A 150 -1.09 -10.20 -13.11
N PHE A 151 -1.54 -9.31 -14.00
CA PHE A 151 -2.62 -8.38 -13.69
C PHE A 151 -3.92 -9.11 -13.29
N HIS A 152 -4.32 -10.12 -14.05
CA HIS A 152 -5.49 -10.94 -13.72
C HIS A 152 -5.37 -11.57 -12.33
N ARG A 153 -4.26 -12.24 -12.05
CA ARG A 153 -4.01 -12.86 -10.74
C ARG A 153 -4.11 -11.84 -9.60
N MET A 154 -3.50 -10.65 -9.78
CA MET A 154 -3.51 -9.59 -8.77
C MET A 154 -4.92 -9.02 -8.53
N VAL A 155 -5.66 -8.74 -9.59
CA VAL A 155 -7.03 -8.17 -9.49
C VAL A 155 -8.01 -9.18 -8.88
N MET A 156 -7.88 -10.46 -9.25
CA MET A 156 -8.77 -11.54 -8.80
C MET A 156 -8.39 -12.11 -7.43
N ALA A 157 -7.21 -11.80 -6.89
CA ALA A 157 -6.79 -12.30 -5.57
C ALA A 157 -7.80 -11.90 -4.48
N PRO A 158 -8.26 -12.84 -3.64
CA PRO A 158 -9.24 -12.54 -2.61
C PRO A 158 -8.65 -11.61 -1.53
N PRO A 159 -9.24 -10.42 -1.26
CA PRO A 159 -8.66 -9.47 -0.30
C PRO A 159 -8.62 -9.95 1.15
N LYS A 160 -9.40 -10.98 1.49
CA LYS A 160 -9.44 -11.52 2.86
C LYS A 160 -8.26 -12.45 3.18
N VAL A 161 -7.63 -13.02 2.16
CA VAL A 161 -6.52 -13.98 2.33
C VAL A 161 -5.21 -13.45 1.78
N HIS A 162 -5.24 -12.58 0.78
CA HIS A 162 -4.05 -11.95 0.22
C HIS A 162 -3.63 -10.72 1.05
N GLY A 163 -2.58 -10.86 1.85
CA GLY A 163 -2.03 -9.82 2.74
C GLY A 163 -1.35 -8.66 2.01
N ALA A 164 -1.07 -8.79 0.71
CA ALA A 164 -0.31 -7.84 -0.10
C ALA A 164 1.12 -7.61 0.43
N HIS A 165 1.75 -8.66 0.94
CA HIS A 165 3.10 -8.59 1.52
C HIS A 165 4.18 -8.29 0.47
N GLU A 166 3.90 -8.49 -0.81
CA GLU A 166 4.75 -8.10 -1.93
C GLU A 166 5.06 -6.59 -1.93
N LEU A 167 4.23 -5.79 -1.25
CA LEU A 167 4.45 -4.36 -1.06
C LEU A 167 5.75 -4.05 -0.31
N TYR A 168 6.14 -4.95 0.60
CA TYR A 168 7.34 -4.83 1.43
C TYR A 168 8.57 -5.49 0.79
N GLY A 169 8.47 -5.87 -0.48
CA GLY A 169 9.60 -6.32 -1.28
C GLY A 169 10.52 -5.18 -1.70
N LEU A 170 11.71 -5.55 -2.19
CA LEU A 170 12.65 -4.62 -2.81
C LEU A 170 12.20 -4.31 -4.24
N ILE A 171 12.05 -3.02 -4.56
CA ILE A 171 11.44 -2.53 -5.81
C ILE A 171 12.47 -1.71 -6.58
N ARG A 172 12.50 -1.84 -7.91
CA ARG A 172 13.26 -0.92 -8.76
C ARG A 172 12.66 0.47 -8.71
N THR A 173 13.42 1.45 -8.25
CA THR A 173 12.95 2.83 -8.04
C THR A 173 12.49 3.51 -9.33
N ASP A 174 13.18 3.27 -10.44
CA ASP A 174 12.83 3.80 -11.77
C ASP A 174 11.47 3.28 -12.26
N VAL A 175 11.14 2.01 -11.99
CA VAL A 175 9.83 1.43 -12.30
C VAL A 175 8.75 1.96 -11.35
N MET A 176 9.07 2.09 -10.07
CA MET A 176 8.16 2.65 -9.07
C MET A 176 7.74 4.07 -9.42
N ARG A 177 8.65 4.91 -9.90
CA ARG A 177 8.37 6.29 -10.36
C ARG A 177 7.42 6.38 -11.54
N GLN A 178 7.26 5.30 -12.31
CA GLN A 178 6.31 5.22 -13.42
C GLN A 178 4.89 4.81 -12.97
N THR A 179 4.69 4.54 -11.69
CA THR A 179 3.40 4.16 -11.11
C THR A 179 2.72 5.34 -10.42
N GLY A 180 1.53 5.08 -9.89
CA GLY A 180 0.83 5.99 -9.01
C GLY A 180 1.35 6.04 -7.59
N VAL A 181 2.39 5.27 -7.27
CA VAL A 181 2.83 5.01 -5.90
C VAL A 181 1.62 4.52 -5.07
N MET A 182 1.38 5.02 -3.89
CA MET A 182 0.22 4.65 -3.10
C MET A 182 -0.98 5.52 -3.46
N SER A 183 -2.00 4.95 -4.09
CA SER A 183 -3.21 5.70 -4.42
C SER A 183 -4.03 6.08 -3.18
N ASN A 184 -4.62 7.28 -3.19
CA ASN A 184 -5.42 7.84 -2.10
C ASN A 184 -6.82 7.19 -1.95
N HIS A 185 -6.89 5.89 -2.22
CA HIS A 185 -8.12 5.11 -2.17
C HIS A 185 -7.96 3.89 -1.26
N VAL A 186 -9.08 3.34 -0.84
CA VAL A 186 -9.10 2.07 -0.13
C VAL A 186 -8.36 1.00 -0.96
N MET A 187 -7.46 0.26 -0.32
CA MET A 187 -6.63 -0.77 -0.96
C MET A 187 -5.66 -0.22 -2.04
N GLY A 188 -5.11 0.97 -1.84
CA GLY A 188 -4.10 1.56 -2.73
C GLY A 188 -2.90 0.66 -2.99
N CYS A 189 -2.49 -0.15 -2.02
CA CYS A 189 -1.45 -1.18 -2.18
C CYS A 189 -1.76 -2.17 -3.31
N ARG A 190 -3.02 -2.60 -3.47
CA ARG A 190 -3.40 -3.54 -4.54
C ARG A 190 -3.41 -2.88 -5.92
N VAL A 191 -3.68 -1.58 -5.97
CA VAL A 191 -3.56 -0.80 -7.23
C VAL A 191 -2.10 -0.72 -7.63
N LEU A 192 -1.22 -0.37 -6.70
CA LEU A 192 0.21 -0.30 -6.94
C LEU A 192 0.80 -1.64 -7.38
N LEU A 193 0.46 -2.73 -6.69
CA LEU A 193 0.92 -4.07 -7.06
C LEU A 193 0.44 -4.48 -8.46
N ALA A 194 -0.78 -4.11 -8.85
CA ALA A 194 -1.29 -4.32 -10.20
C ALA A 194 -0.52 -3.46 -11.25
N GLU A 195 -0.17 -2.22 -10.92
CA GLU A 195 0.66 -1.36 -11.79
C GLU A 195 2.08 -1.94 -11.98
N LEU A 196 2.70 -2.43 -10.89
CA LEU A 196 4.00 -3.09 -10.94
C LEU A 196 3.95 -4.40 -11.75
N ALA A 197 2.90 -5.21 -11.52
CA ALA A 197 2.68 -6.47 -12.24
C ALA A 197 2.49 -6.27 -13.76
N LEU A 198 2.01 -5.11 -14.20
CA LEU A 198 1.95 -4.75 -15.62
C LEU A 198 3.31 -4.34 -16.18
N ARG A 199 4.27 -3.92 -15.36
CA ARG A 199 5.59 -3.42 -15.81
C ARG A 199 6.69 -4.46 -15.75
N GLY A 200 6.57 -5.46 -14.88
CA GLY A 200 7.55 -6.54 -14.79
C GLY A 200 7.07 -7.67 -13.90
N ARG A 201 7.93 -8.66 -13.72
CA ARG A 201 7.64 -9.79 -12.84
C ARG A 201 7.91 -9.41 -11.39
N LEU A 202 7.19 -10.05 -10.48
CA LEU A 202 7.46 -9.99 -9.05
C LEU A 202 8.08 -11.33 -8.66
N ALA A 203 9.39 -11.33 -8.47
CA ALA A 203 10.16 -12.52 -8.12
C ALA A 203 10.05 -12.80 -6.62
N ARG A 204 10.03 -14.07 -6.24
CA ARG A 204 9.94 -14.51 -4.85
C ARG A 204 11.19 -15.26 -4.42
N ILE A 205 11.63 -15.01 -3.20
CA ILE A 205 12.59 -15.83 -2.48
C ILE A 205 11.79 -16.84 -1.63
N ASP A 206 12.06 -18.13 -1.82
CA ASP A 206 11.36 -19.23 -1.13
C ASP A 206 11.97 -19.46 0.29
N GLU A 207 12.15 -18.35 1.02
CA GLU A 207 12.59 -18.32 2.41
C GLU A 207 11.71 -17.32 3.17
N ILE A 208 11.46 -17.57 4.46
CA ILE A 208 10.73 -16.65 5.33
C ILE A 208 11.69 -15.56 5.79
N LEU A 209 11.62 -14.38 5.15
CA LEU A 209 12.48 -13.24 5.44
C LEU A 209 11.67 -11.97 5.80
N PHE A 210 10.34 -12.06 5.80
CA PHE A 210 9.43 -11.02 6.26
C PHE A 210 8.54 -11.57 7.38
N LEU A 211 8.54 -10.87 8.52
CA LEU A 211 7.81 -11.23 9.72
C LEU A 211 6.72 -10.19 9.97
N ASN A 212 5.49 -10.54 9.63
CA ASN A 212 4.34 -9.65 9.74
C ASN A 212 3.67 -9.80 11.11
N ARG A 213 3.73 -8.75 11.92
CA ARG A 213 3.25 -8.77 13.31
C ARG A 213 1.72 -8.70 13.38
N ASP A 214 1.10 -9.64 14.10
CA ASP A 214 -0.33 -9.67 14.37
C ASP A 214 -0.66 -9.10 15.74
N HIS A 215 -1.15 -7.87 15.80
CA HIS A 215 -1.51 -7.16 17.03
C HIS A 215 -2.84 -6.41 16.90
N GLY A 216 -3.43 -6.00 18.03
CA GLY A 216 -4.75 -5.38 18.06
C GLY A 216 -4.87 -4.05 17.32
N GLY A 217 -3.77 -3.30 17.18
CA GLY A 217 -3.70 -1.99 16.51
C GLY A 217 -3.47 -2.04 15.00
N ARG A 218 -3.40 -3.23 14.39
CA ARG A 218 -3.17 -3.35 12.93
C ARG A 218 -4.20 -2.59 12.12
N SER A 219 -3.72 -1.91 11.07
CA SER A 219 -4.55 -1.19 10.12
C SER A 219 -5.66 -2.04 9.49
N GLN A 220 -5.42 -3.33 9.25
CA GLN A 220 -6.40 -4.27 8.74
C GLN A 220 -7.53 -4.59 9.75
N ARG A 221 -7.27 -4.45 11.06
CA ARG A 221 -8.28 -4.63 12.11
C ARG A 221 -9.00 -3.33 12.43
N ALA A 222 -8.33 -2.18 12.37
CA ALA A 222 -8.92 -0.86 12.58
C ALA A 222 -10.07 -0.55 11.60
N GLY A 223 -10.05 -1.21 10.43
CA GLY A 223 -11.05 -1.03 9.40
C GLY A 223 -12.26 -1.95 9.46
N ARG A 224 -12.40 -2.82 10.47
CA ARG A 224 -13.66 -3.57 10.64
C ARG A 224 -14.65 -2.65 11.37
N PRO A 225 -15.60 -2.02 10.66
CA PRO A 225 -16.65 -1.30 11.35
C PRO A 225 -17.45 -2.35 12.12
N HIS A 226 -17.41 -2.30 13.45
CA HIS A 226 -18.57 -2.72 14.20
C HIS A 226 -19.72 -1.92 13.61
N ALA A 227 -20.80 -2.61 13.13
CA ALA A 227 -21.98 -1.95 12.62
C ALA A 227 -22.34 -0.80 13.59
N LYS A 228 -22.19 0.47 13.13
CA LYS A 228 -22.53 1.60 14.00
C LYS A 228 -24.02 1.47 14.31
N PRO A 229 -24.47 1.67 15.57
CA PRO A 229 -25.88 1.68 15.88
C PRO A 229 -26.62 2.58 14.90
N GLY A 230 -27.62 2.05 14.19
CA GLY A 230 -28.39 2.79 13.18
C GLY A 230 -28.01 2.53 11.71
N GLN A 231 -27.04 1.69 11.39
CA GLN A 231 -26.78 1.23 10.01
C GLN A 231 -27.63 -0.02 9.71
N VAL A 232 -28.90 0.17 9.30
CA VAL A 232 -29.84 -0.92 9.10
C VAL A 232 -29.52 -1.77 7.85
N LEU A 233 -29.11 -1.12 6.75
CA LEU A 233 -28.86 -1.82 5.48
C LEU A 233 -27.56 -2.65 5.46
N THR A 234 -26.54 -2.20 6.16
CA THR A 234 -25.24 -2.90 6.18
C THR A 234 -25.21 -4.14 7.07
N ALA A 235 -26.13 -4.24 8.05
CA ALA A 235 -26.25 -5.40 8.93
C ALA A 235 -26.76 -6.65 8.20
N PHE A 236 -27.51 -6.48 7.12
CA PHE A 236 -28.12 -7.58 6.36
C PHE A 236 -27.32 -8.02 5.12
N LEU A 237 -26.27 -7.27 4.73
CA LEU A 237 -25.44 -7.64 3.58
C LEU A 237 -24.20 -8.42 4.06
N PRO A 238 -24.05 -9.71 3.70
CA PRO A 238 -22.92 -10.56 4.14
C PRO A 238 -21.58 -10.17 3.53
N ILE A 239 -21.48 -8.97 2.98
CA ILE A 239 -20.36 -8.48 2.20
C ILE A 239 -19.53 -7.54 3.08
N GLY A 240 -18.36 -8.03 3.53
CA GLY A 240 -17.46 -7.29 4.42
C GLY A 240 -17.23 -5.84 3.97
N ALA A 241 -17.37 -4.91 4.91
CA ALA A 241 -17.09 -3.50 4.65
C ALA A 241 -15.59 -3.25 4.48
N TRP A 242 -15.25 -2.30 3.62
CA TRP A 242 -13.90 -1.75 3.55
C TRP A 242 -13.60 -0.89 4.78
N PRO A 243 -12.31 -0.70 5.14
CA PRO A 243 -11.92 0.31 6.10
C PRO A 243 -12.50 1.68 5.72
N PRO A 244 -12.84 2.53 6.71
CA PRO A 244 -13.32 3.87 6.43
C PRO A 244 -12.39 4.63 5.51
N SER A 245 -12.93 5.33 4.51
CA SER A 245 -12.10 6.04 3.53
C SER A 245 -11.24 7.14 4.15
N GLU A 246 -11.67 7.70 5.28
CA GLU A 246 -10.90 8.67 6.06
C GLU A 246 -9.62 8.09 6.69
N PHE A 247 -9.53 6.78 6.89
CA PHE A 247 -8.31 6.11 7.32
C PHE A 247 -7.21 6.22 6.25
N TRP A 248 -7.60 6.08 4.98
CA TRP A 248 -6.68 6.19 3.85
C TRP A 248 -6.37 7.65 3.49
N ASN A 249 -7.40 8.51 3.57
CA ASN A 249 -7.32 9.91 3.25
C ASN A 249 -8.28 10.70 4.15
N PRO A 250 -7.80 11.41 5.18
CA PRO A 250 -8.62 12.20 6.10
C PRO A 250 -9.50 13.25 5.42
N ARG A 251 -9.12 13.73 4.23
CA ARG A 251 -9.92 14.68 3.43
C ARG A 251 -11.23 14.08 2.92
N LYS A 252 -11.37 12.74 2.96
CA LYS A 252 -12.61 12.03 2.61
C LYS A 252 -13.59 11.91 3.78
N ARG A 253 -13.25 12.44 4.96
CA ARG A 253 -14.15 12.42 6.13
C ARG A 253 -15.47 13.13 5.81
N GLY A 254 -16.59 12.43 6.03
CA GLY A 254 -17.93 12.94 5.77
C GLY A 254 -18.30 13.05 4.28
N ARG A 255 -17.47 12.56 3.37
CA ARG A 255 -17.79 12.46 1.94
C ARG A 255 -18.43 11.11 1.61
N ILE A 256 -19.32 11.09 0.63
CA ILE A 256 -19.81 9.85 0.05
C ILE A 256 -18.73 9.31 -0.87
N VAL A 257 -18.37 8.05 -0.69
CA VAL A 257 -17.34 7.36 -1.46
C VAL A 257 -17.85 6.01 -1.96
N PHE A 258 -17.33 5.57 -3.10
CA PHE A 258 -17.69 4.32 -3.74
C PHE A 258 -16.43 3.46 -3.93
N PRO A 259 -15.94 2.77 -2.87
CA PRO A 259 -14.64 2.10 -2.87
C PRO A 259 -14.45 1.07 -3.99
N GLU A 260 -15.49 0.32 -4.38
CA GLU A 260 -15.42 -0.67 -5.46
C GLU A 260 -15.27 0.01 -6.84
N PHE A 261 -15.95 1.13 -7.05
CA PHE A 261 -15.80 1.92 -8.27
C PHE A 261 -14.43 2.59 -8.31
N ASP A 262 -13.97 3.14 -7.18
CA ASP A 262 -12.66 3.79 -7.06
C ASP A 262 -11.54 2.82 -7.43
N ILE A 263 -11.48 1.64 -6.80
CA ILE A 263 -10.42 0.65 -7.07
C ILE A 263 -10.48 0.14 -8.52
N THR A 264 -11.68 -0.09 -9.06
CA THR A 264 -11.85 -0.56 -10.43
C THR A 264 -11.42 0.50 -11.44
N GLY A 265 -11.75 1.77 -11.20
CA GLY A 265 -11.29 2.90 -11.99
C GLY A 265 -9.77 3.07 -11.97
N GLN A 266 -9.13 2.87 -10.82
CA GLN A 266 -7.67 2.89 -10.71
C GLN A 266 -7.01 1.75 -11.49
N TRP A 267 -7.55 0.53 -11.44
CA TRP A 267 -7.06 -0.57 -12.27
C TRP A 267 -7.21 -0.30 -13.77
N LEU A 268 -8.33 0.33 -14.17
CA LEU A 268 -8.51 0.77 -15.57
C LEU A 268 -7.42 1.77 -15.98
N LEU A 269 -7.17 2.78 -15.14
CA LEU A 269 -6.09 3.75 -15.37
C LEU A 269 -4.71 3.10 -15.40
N ALA A 270 -4.46 2.12 -14.54
CA ALA A 270 -3.23 1.34 -14.53
C ALA A 270 -2.99 0.63 -15.88
N VAL A 271 -4.02 -0.01 -16.45
CA VAL A 271 -3.96 -0.65 -17.77
C VAL A 271 -3.72 0.38 -18.88
N LEU A 272 -4.45 1.49 -18.88
CA LEU A 272 -4.32 2.54 -19.90
C LEU A 272 -2.91 3.13 -19.94
N ARG A 273 -2.32 3.40 -18.77
CA ARG A 273 -0.98 4.01 -18.60
C ARG A 273 0.17 3.02 -18.73
N SER A 274 -0.11 1.71 -18.68
CA SER A 274 0.94 0.69 -18.74
C SER A 274 1.60 0.62 -20.11
N PRO A 275 2.90 0.25 -20.20
CA PRO A 275 3.64 0.14 -21.45
C PRO A 275 3.37 -1.19 -22.20
N VAL A 276 2.36 -1.97 -21.78
CA VAL A 276 2.08 -3.27 -22.37
C VAL A 276 1.43 -3.16 -23.76
N SER A 277 1.59 -4.20 -24.58
CA SER A 277 1.04 -4.25 -25.94
C SER A 277 -0.50 -4.19 -25.96
N LEU A 278 -1.07 -3.74 -27.07
CA LEU A 278 -2.52 -3.66 -27.24
C LEU A 278 -3.25 -5.00 -26.97
N PRO A 279 -2.76 -6.16 -27.48
CA PRO A 279 -3.38 -7.45 -27.12
C PRO A 279 -3.37 -7.76 -25.63
N ALA A 280 -2.31 -7.36 -24.91
CA ALA A 280 -2.26 -7.50 -23.46
C ALA A 280 -3.27 -6.57 -22.76
N LYS A 281 -3.40 -5.32 -23.22
CA LYS A 281 -4.43 -4.38 -22.71
C LYS A 281 -5.85 -4.92 -22.89
N LEU A 282 -6.15 -5.48 -24.08
CA LEU A 282 -7.46 -6.08 -24.34
C LEU A 282 -7.79 -7.22 -23.37
N ARG A 283 -6.81 -8.09 -23.08
CA ARG A 283 -6.98 -9.15 -22.05
C ARG A 283 -7.20 -8.57 -20.65
N CYS A 284 -6.50 -7.49 -20.30
CA CYS A 284 -6.71 -6.80 -19.01
C CYS A 284 -8.10 -6.17 -18.95
N PHE A 285 -8.60 -5.59 -20.02
CA PHE A 285 -9.99 -5.09 -20.08
C PHE A 285 -11.01 -6.22 -19.94
N GLY A 286 -10.74 -7.41 -20.52
CA GLY A 286 -11.54 -8.61 -20.28
C GLY A 286 -11.57 -8.99 -18.79
N THR A 287 -10.43 -8.91 -18.09
CA THR A 287 -10.37 -9.12 -16.63
C THR A 287 -11.22 -8.08 -15.88
N LEU A 288 -11.14 -6.81 -16.25
CA LEU A 288 -11.93 -5.76 -15.60
C LEU A 288 -13.44 -5.94 -15.88
N ALA A 289 -13.82 -6.27 -17.09
CA ALA A 289 -15.21 -6.58 -17.43
C ALA A 289 -15.75 -7.76 -16.60
N TRP A 290 -14.96 -8.83 -16.48
CA TRP A 290 -15.30 -9.95 -15.61
C TRP A 290 -15.41 -9.54 -14.14
N THR A 291 -14.52 -8.66 -13.67
CA THR A 291 -14.57 -8.12 -12.30
C THR A 291 -15.87 -7.37 -12.04
N LEU A 292 -16.39 -6.61 -12.99
CA LEU A 292 -17.69 -5.92 -12.85
C LEU A 292 -18.85 -6.94 -12.63
N VAL A 293 -18.83 -8.04 -13.35
CA VAL A 293 -19.84 -9.10 -13.18
C VAL A 293 -19.68 -9.82 -11.84
N TRP A 294 -18.47 -10.31 -11.55
CA TRP A 294 -18.18 -11.08 -10.34
C TRP A 294 -18.38 -10.26 -9.05
N ARG A 295 -18.08 -8.97 -9.09
CA ARG A 295 -18.21 -8.07 -7.94
C ARG A 295 -19.51 -7.23 -7.97
N ALA A 296 -20.44 -7.51 -8.87
CA ALA A 296 -21.72 -6.78 -8.97
C ALA A 296 -22.42 -6.57 -7.62
N PRO A 297 -22.50 -7.58 -6.71
CA PRO A 297 -23.10 -7.36 -5.39
C PRO A 297 -22.37 -6.31 -4.54
N LYS A 298 -21.04 -6.15 -4.71
CA LYS A 298 -20.25 -5.16 -3.99
C LYS A 298 -20.46 -3.75 -4.55
N PHE A 299 -20.59 -3.61 -5.87
CA PHE A 299 -20.98 -2.36 -6.51
C PHE A 299 -22.36 -1.92 -6.07
N GLY A 300 -23.33 -2.86 -6.05
CA GLY A 300 -24.68 -2.60 -5.54
C GLY A 300 -24.69 -2.14 -4.08
N ARG A 301 -23.86 -2.76 -3.24
CA ARG A 301 -23.65 -2.34 -1.85
C ARG A 301 -23.12 -0.90 -1.76
N ASP A 302 -22.10 -0.55 -2.53
CA ASP A 302 -21.53 0.80 -2.54
C ASP A 302 -22.59 1.85 -2.90
N VAL A 303 -23.42 1.56 -3.90
CA VAL A 303 -24.54 2.43 -4.28
C VAL A 303 -25.55 2.54 -3.14
N ALA A 304 -25.93 1.42 -2.50
CA ALA A 304 -26.89 1.42 -1.40
C ALA A 304 -26.38 2.23 -0.20
N ILE A 305 -25.09 2.05 0.19
CA ILE A 305 -24.47 2.81 1.28
C ILE A 305 -24.37 4.29 0.94
N GLY A 306 -23.95 4.62 -0.28
CA GLY A 306 -23.85 6.00 -0.76
C GLY A 306 -25.22 6.71 -0.76
N THR A 307 -26.27 6.01 -1.20
CA THR A 307 -27.65 6.53 -1.17
C THR A 307 -28.13 6.77 0.26
N GLU A 308 -27.92 5.81 1.17
CA GLU A 308 -28.27 5.98 2.59
C GLU A 308 -27.54 7.19 3.21
N GLN A 309 -26.25 7.35 2.92
CA GLN A 309 -25.48 8.50 3.40
C GLN A 309 -26.01 9.82 2.84
N ALA A 310 -26.36 9.85 1.53
CA ALA A 310 -26.94 11.03 0.89
C ALA A 310 -28.27 11.45 1.54
N VAL A 311 -29.17 10.50 1.77
CA VAL A 311 -30.45 10.74 2.45
C VAL A 311 -30.24 11.27 3.86
N ARG A 312 -29.32 10.69 4.63
CA ARG A 312 -29.01 11.16 6.00
C ARG A 312 -28.43 12.57 6.03
N LEU A 313 -27.60 12.93 5.07
CA LEU A 313 -27.03 14.29 4.95
C LEU A 313 -28.11 15.29 4.56
N ALA A 314 -28.96 14.93 3.59
CA ALA A 314 -30.09 15.75 3.18
C ALA A 314 -31.08 16.00 4.33
N ALA A 315 -31.40 14.98 5.14
CA ALA A 315 -32.25 15.11 6.32
C ALA A 315 -31.67 16.04 7.41
N LYS A 316 -30.34 16.24 7.39
CA LYS A 316 -29.64 17.19 8.27
C LYS A 316 -29.45 18.58 7.63
N GLY A 317 -30.05 18.85 6.47
CA GLY A 317 -29.85 20.08 5.70
C GLY A 317 -28.42 20.26 5.18
N GLN A 318 -27.64 19.16 5.13
CA GLN A 318 -26.27 19.17 4.60
C GLN A 318 -26.29 18.69 3.14
N ALA A 319 -25.59 19.43 2.27
CA ALA A 319 -25.45 18.99 0.87
C ALA A 319 -24.73 17.63 0.83
N PRO A 320 -25.27 16.61 0.12
CA PRO A 320 -24.65 15.28 0.01
C PRO A 320 -23.30 15.32 -0.70
N TRP A 321 -23.04 16.37 -1.46
CA TRP A 321 -21.79 16.63 -2.18
C TRP A 321 -21.20 17.95 -1.70
N ARG A 322 -20.16 17.91 -0.88
CA ARG A 322 -19.25 19.04 -0.72
C ARG A 322 -18.11 18.84 -1.73
N GLY A 323 -18.18 19.57 -2.82
CA GLY A 323 -17.29 19.43 -3.98
C GLY A 323 -17.99 18.75 -5.16
N GLY A 324 -18.02 19.41 -6.31
CA GLY A 324 -18.62 18.88 -7.54
C GLY A 324 -17.77 17.71 -8.10
N LEU A 325 -18.31 17.07 -9.14
CA LEU A 325 -17.61 16.04 -9.93
C LEU A 325 -16.18 16.50 -10.32
N HIS A 326 -15.96 17.81 -10.44
CA HIS A 326 -14.68 18.44 -10.72
C HIS A 326 -13.65 18.28 -9.58
N GLU A 327 -14.07 18.30 -8.30
CA GLU A 327 -13.17 18.05 -7.16
C GLU A 327 -12.83 16.56 -7.04
N TYR A 328 -13.81 15.69 -7.30
CA TYR A 328 -13.63 14.25 -7.36
C TYR A 328 -12.66 13.88 -8.50
N LEU A 329 -12.80 14.49 -9.67
CA LEU A 329 -11.87 14.33 -10.81
C LEU A 329 -10.56 15.11 -10.61
N GLY A 330 -10.57 16.21 -9.86
CA GLY A 330 -9.39 17.00 -9.52
C GLY A 330 -8.41 16.26 -8.59
N ASP A 331 -8.92 15.47 -7.64
CA ASP A 331 -8.09 14.55 -6.86
C ASP A 331 -7.39 13.52 -7.78
N TYR A 332 -8.02 13.10 -8.88
CA TYR A 332 -7.40 12.29 -9.94
C TYR A 332 -6.32 13.06 -10.73
N ALA A 333 -6.52 14.34 -10.98
CA ALA A 333 -5.60 15.18 -11.75
C ALA A 333 -4.40 15.67 -10.92
N GLN A 334 -4.60 16.02 -9.64
CA GLN A 334 -3.51 16.44 -8.75
C GLN A 334 -2.53 15.30 -8.43
N THR A 335 -3.03 14.06 -8.31
CA THR A 335 -2.14 12.89 -8.21
C THR A 335 -1.23 12.77 -9.45
N SER A 336 -1.65 13.27 -10.61
CA SER A 336 -0.87 13.25 -11.85
C SER A 336 0.04 14.48 -12.02
N ALA A 337 -0.26 15.62 -11.41
CA ALA A 337 0.53 16.86 -11.52
C ALA A 337 1.70 16.91 -10.53
N ASN A 338 1.54 16.42 -9.31
CA ASN A 338 2.64 16.23 -8.35
C ASN A 338 3.70 15.22 -8.82
N ARG A 339 3.39 14.44 -9.87
CA ARG A 339 4.31 13.48 -10.51
C ARG A 339 5.28 14.11 -11.51
N ARG A 340 5.10 15.36 -11.90
CA ARG A 340 5.99 16.05 -12.86
C ARG A 340 6.99 16.97 -12.19
N SER A 341 6.87 17.16 -10.87
CA SER A 341 7.71 18.06 -10.07
C SER A 341 8.50 17.34 -8.96
N ALA A 342 8.53 16.00 -8.95
CA ALA A 342 9.36 15.19 -8.05
C ALA A 342 10.45 14.45 -8.83
#